data_b4c2e532b741fbba2722cf33bd11f39a
#
_entry.id   b4c2e532b741fbba2722cf33bd11f39a
#
_cell.length_a   1.000
_cell.length_b   1.000
_cell.length_c   1.000
_cell.angle_alpha   90.00
_cell.angle_beta   90.00
_cell.angle_gamma   90.00
#
_symmetry.space_group_name_H-M   'P 1'
#
loop_
_entity.id
_entity.type
_entity.pdbx_description
1 polymer ?
#
loop_
_entity_poly.entity_id
_entity_poly.type
_entity_poly.pdbx_seq_one_letter_code
_entity_poly.pdbx_strand_id
1 'polypeptide(L)'
;MSLIQKLEAAATERSLGKSTVLCYSFWVRKLYAYSKIPGSQWTGELVRAWMLHLADQNYSAVSRKQALNGIVFVFKNVLKRDLGMLDLPPMPKVRHTLRIIPSRDELGRIFAGLHGQVKLMAGLMYGSGLRVLCECCRIRVQDVDLEALTIRVHDGKGAKCRQTVIPVLLVPALRRQIAWRKALHDQDLADGAGYVELPGRLAQKYPKANRELGWQFLFPSTVRRGQYRWHTTDEAIGKQLRAAVRAAGINKRVTPHTLRHAFATHALQAGNDIKTVQELLGHEDLNTTAIYLHADAARGVSPLDAIAQCTPPPVMIGGF
;
A
#
# COMPACT_ATOMS: atom_id res chain seq x y z
N MET A 1 -4.64 32.81 11.81
CA MET A 1 -4.40 31.43 11.30
C MET A 1 -3.94 31.51 9.86
N SER A 2 -2.84 30.82 9.53
CA SER A 2 -2.39 30.68 8.14
C SER A 2 -3.40 29.89 7.30
N LEU A 3 -3.34 30.04 5.97
CA LEU A 3 -4.21 29.27 5.06
C LEU A 3 -4.05 27.75 5.25
N ILE A 4 -2.83 27.29 5.55
CA ILE A 4 -2.55 25.87 5.83
C ILE A 4 -3.23 25.41 7.12
N GLN A 5 -3.15 26.19 8.20
CA GLN A 5 -3.85 25.86 9.45
C GLN A 5 -5.37 25.80 9.27
N LYS A 6 -5.94 26.72 8.46
CA LYS A 6 -7.37 26.68 8.11
C LYS A 6 -7.73 25.44 7.29
N LEU A 7 -6.85 25.03 6.36
CA LEU A 7 -7.02 23.80 5.58
C LEU A 7 -6.99 22.57 6.51
N GLU A 8 -6.04 22.49 7.42
CA GLU A 8 -5.91 21.37 8.38
C GLU A 8 -7.15 21.28 9.28
N ALA A 9 -7.66 22.41 9.79
CA ALA A 9 -8.89 22.45 10.58
C ALA A 9 -10.11 21.96 9.76
N ALA A 10 -10.31 22.50 8.56
CA ALA A 10 -11.42 22.11 7.68
C ALA A 10 -11.31 20.63 7.22
N ALA A 11 -10.09 20.12 7.07
CA ALA A 11 -9.85 18.73 6.74
C ALA A 11 -10.18 17.80 7.91
N THR A 12 -9.88 18.22 9.14
CA THR A 12 -10.22 17.49 10.38
C THR A 12 -11.73 17.40 10.56
N GLU A 13 -12.46 18.51 10.38
CA GLU A 13 -13.93 18.53 10.43
C GLU A 13 -14.57 17.53 9.44
N ARG A 14 -13.91 17.30 8.30
CA ARG A 14 -14.39 16.38 7.25
C ARG A 14 -13.75 14.99 7.34
N SER A 15 -13.05 14.69 8.41
CA SER A 15 -12.41 13.39 8.65
C SER A 15 -11.46 12.95 7.52
N LEU A 16 -10.78 13.90 6.86
CA LEU A 16 -9.79 13.56 5.83
C LEU A 16 -8.54 12.92 6.44
N GLY A 17 -8.04 11.89 5.78
CA GLY A 17 -6.81 11.22 6.20
C GLY A 17 -5.57 12.14 6.15
N LYS A 18 -4.62 11.97 7.08
CA LYS A 18 -3.39 12.77 7.19
C LYS A 18 -2.63 12.89 5.86
N SER A 19 -2.55 11.82 5.07
CA SER A 19 -1.88 11.84 3.75
C SER A 19 -2.55 12.76 2.74
N THR A 20 -3.89 12.83 2.76
CA THR A 20 -4.66 13.75 1.91
C THR A 20 -4.41 15.20 2.32
N VAL A 21 -4.39 15.47 3.62
CA VAL A 21 -4.08 16.81 4.15
C VAL A 21 -2.68 17.26 3.74
N LEU A 22 -1.68 16.39 3.88
CA LEU A 22 -0.31 16.68 3.44
C LEU A 22 -0.22 16.93 1.93
N CYS A 23 -0.92 16.12 1.13
CA CYS A 23 -0.98 16.30 -0.32
C CYS A 23 -1.62 17.64 -0.70
N TYR A 24 -2.75 18.00 -0.09
CA TYR A 24 -3.42 19.27 -0.34
C TYR A 24 -2.58 20.46 0.12
N SER A 25 -1.96 20.36 1.30
CA SER A 25 -1.05 21.38 1.81
C SER A 25 0.17 21.60 0.90
N PHE A 26 0.71 20.52 0.31
CA PHE A 26 1.78 20.61 -0.68
C PHE A 26 1.34 21.42 -1.91
N TRP A 27 0.17 21.12 -2.48
CA TRP A 27 -0.33 21.83 -3.68
C TRP A 27 -0.70 23.28 -3.38
N VAL A 28 -1.25 23.56 -2.20
CA VAL A 28 -1.51 24.94 -1.74
C VAL A 28 -0.22 25.76 -1.65
N ARG A 29 0.85 25.18 -1.10
CA ARG A 29 2.17 25.84 -1.05
C ARG A 29 2.73 26.08 -2.46
N LYS A 30 2.53 25.13 -3.39
CA LYS A 30 2.96 25.28 -4.79
C LYS A 30 2.20 26.41 -5.51
N LEU A 31 0.89 26.52 -5.31
CA LEU A 31 0.10 27.63 -5.88
C LEU A 31 0.52 28.96 -5.26
N TYR A 32 0.75 29.00 -3.94
CA TYR A 32 1.26 30.22 -3.28
C TYR A 32 2.61 30.64 -3.83
N ALA A 33 3.55 29.71 -4.03
CA ALA A 33 4.86 30.00 -4.60
C ALA A 33 4.79 30.51 -6.05
N TYR A 34 3.81 30.05 -6.81
CA TYR A 34 3.55 30.50 -8.19
C TYR A 34 2.95 31.90 -8.21
N SER A 35 1.89 32.12 -7.43
CA SER A 35 1.09 33.36 -7.47
C SER A 35 1.72 34.50 -6.69
N LYS A 36 2.47 34.19 -5.62
CA LYS A 36 3.05 35.15 -4.66
C LYS A 36 2.04 36.11 -4.00
N ILE A 37 0.73 35.77 -4.10
CA ILE A 37 -0.34 36.54 -3.49
C ILE A 37 -1.06 35.73 -2.40
N PRO A 38 -1.67 36.41 -1.40
CA PRO A 38 -2.46 35.73 -0.36
C PRO A 38 -3.59 34.88 -0.94
N GLY A 39 -3.88 33.73 -0.32
CA GLY A 39 -4.94 32.82 -0.77
C GLY A 39 -6.34 33.47 -0.80
N SER A 40 -6.58 34.52 -0.03
CA SER A 40 -7.82 35.33 -0.09
C SER A 40 -8.03 36.04 -1.43
N GLN A 41 -6.94 36.30 -2.16
CA GLN A 41 -6.96 36.97 -3.47
C GLN A 41 -6.94 35.97 -4.65
N TRP A 42 -6.91 34.67 -4.41
CA TRP A 42 -6.94 33.69 -5.49
C TRP A 42 -8.25 33.73 -6.24
N THR A 43 -8.16 33.67 -7.56
CA THR A 43 -9.30 33.68 -8.49
C THR A 43 -9.30 32.39 -9.32
N GLY A 44 -10.43 32.08 -9.98
CA GLY A 44 -10.51 30.97 -10.91
C GLY A 44 -9.52 31.12 -12.07
N GLU A 45 -9.33 32.33 -12.60
CA GLU A 45 -8.38 32.63 -13.68
C GLU A 45 -6.93 32.31 -13.25
N LEU A 46 -6.55 32.71 -12.04
CA LEU A 46 -5.22 32.35 -11.47
C LEU A 46 -5.04 30.86 -11.39
N VAL A 47 -6.04 30.13 -10.88
CA VAL A 47 -5.99 28.67 -10.79
C VAL A 47 -5.90 28.03 -12.16
N ARG A 48 -6.66 28.54 -13.14
CA ARG A 48 -6.57 28.10 -14.54
C ARG A 48 -5.17 28.29 -15.09
N ALA A 49 -4.60 29.49 -14.97
CA ALA A 49 -3.22 29.79 -15.43
C ALA A 49 -2.19 28.86 -14.77
N TRP A 50 -2.31 28.62 -13.46
CA TRP A 50 -1.44 27.71 -12.76
C TRP A 50 -1.60 26.26 -13.21
N MET A 51 -2.80 25.79 -13.48
CA MET A 51 -3.04 24.43 -14.01
C MET A 51 -2.42 24.22 -15.38
N LEU A 52 -2.46 25.26 -16.26
CA LEU A 52 -1.76 25.23 -17.53
C LEU A 52 -0.23 25.21 -17.32
N HIS A 53 0.27 26.06 -16.43
CA HIS A 53 1.70 26.05 -16.06
C HIS A 53 2.15 24.68 -15.55
N LEU A 54 1.37 23.97 -14.74
CA LEU A 54 1.69 22.60 -14.33
C LEU A 54 1.72 21.62 -15.52
N ALA A 55 0.92 21.86 -16.55
CA ALA A 55 0.98 21.06 -17.78
C ALA A 55 2.28 21.32 -18.56
N ASP A 56 2.69 22.57 -18.69
CA ASP A 56 3.93 22.98 -19.36
C ASP A 56 5.17 22.46 -18.61
N GLN A 57 5.09 22.39 -17.29
CA GLN A 57 6.12 21.76 -16.44
C GLN A 57 6.08 20.21 -16.46
N ASN A 58 5.35 19.60 -17.38
CA ASN A 58 5.23 18.14 -17.56
C ASN A 58 4.72 17.38 -16.32
N TYR A 59 3.94 18.01 -15.44
CA TYR A 59 3.28 17.27 -14.37
C TYR A 59 2.26 16.27 -14.93
N SER A 60 2.29 15.04 -14.41
CA SER A 60 1.37 13.99 -14.86
C SER A 60 -0.10 14.39 -14.68
N ALA A 61 -0.99 13.83 -15.50
CA ALA A 61 -2.44 14.05 -15.37
C ALA A 61 -2.96 13.72 -13.95
N VAL A 62 -2.41 12.67 -13.32
CA VAL A 62 -2.75 12.29 -11.94
C VAL A 62 -2.33 13.36 -10.94
N SER A 63 -1.10 13.88 -11.06
CA SER A 63 -0.60 14.95 -10.19
C SER A 63 -1.42 16.23 -10.35
N ARG A 64 -1.75 16.61 -11.60
CA ARG A 64 -2.59 17.77 -11.89
C ARG A 64 -4.00 17.62 -11.32
N LYS A 65 -4.60 16.41 -11.39
CA LYS A 65 -5.90 16.12 -10.77
C LYS A 65 -5.83 16.23 -9.25
N GLN A 66 -4.75 15.77 -8.61
CA GLN A 66 -4.54 15.95 -7.18
C GLN A 66 -4.41 17.42 -6.79
N ALA A 67 -3.66 18.20 -7.58
CA ALA A 67 -3.52 19.64 -7.40
C ALA A 67 -4.87 20.35 -7.45
N LEU A 68 -5.65 20.09 -8.50
CA LEU A 68 -6.98 20.66 -8.66
C LEU A 68 -7.91 20.31 -7.49
N ASN A 69 -7.94 19.02 -7.08
CA ASN A 69 -8.77 18.58 -5.96
C ASN A 69 -8.39 19.32 -4.66
N GLY A 70 -7.07 19.51 -4.40
CA GLY A 70 -6.61 20.27 -3.23
C GLY A 70 -7.05 21.73 -3.26
N ILE A 71 -6.98 22.38 -4.41
CA ILE A 71 -7.39 23.79 -4.55
C ILE A 71 -8.91 23.94 -4.48
N VAL A 72 -9.67 23.05 -5.14
CA VAL A 72 -11.15 23.01 -5.02
C VAL A 72 -11.56 22.83 -3.56
N PHE A 73 -10.88 21.94 -2.83
CA PHE A 73 -11.13 21.76 -1.39
C PHE A 73 -10.94 23.08 -0.62
N VAL A 74 -9.84 23.80 -0.88
CA VAL A 74 -9.56 25.09 -0.21
C VAL A 74 -10.63 26.13 -0.55
N PHE A 75 -10.98 26.29 -1.82
CA PHE A 75 -12.01 27.26 -2.21
C PHE A 75 -13.33 26.95 -1.51
N LYS A 76 -13.81 25.70 -1.59
CA LYS A 76 -15.09 25.28 -1.04
C LYS A 76 -15.13 25.32 0.50
N ASN A 77 -14.09 24.82 1.17
CA ASN A 77 -14.15 24.55 2.61
C ASN A 77 -13.44 25.59 3.46
N VAL A 78 -12.43 26.27 2.93
CA VAL A 78 -11.64 27.26 3.67
C VAL A 78 -12.01 28.68 3.32
N LEU A 79 -12.07 28.99 2.01
CA LEU A 79 -12.39 30.33 1.52
C LEU A 79 -13.90 30.58 1.44
N LYS A 80 -14.72 29.51 1.47
CA LYS A 80 -16.18 29.56 1.32
C LYS A 80 -16.60 30.28 0.02
N ARG A 81 -15.89 30.04 -1.06
CA ARG A 81 -16.07 30.66 -2.36
C ARG A 81 -16.20 29.57 -3.42
N ASP A 82 -16.97 29.85 -4.46
CA ASP A 82 -16.98 29.01 -5.66
C ASP A 82 -15.76 29.33 -6.52
N LEU A 83 -15.14 28.28 -7.06
CA LEU A 83 -14.03 28.42 -8.01
C LEU A 83 -14.51 28.75 -9.43
N GLY A 84 -15.80 28.54 -9.72
CA GLY A 84 -16.39 28.68 -11.04
C GLY A 84 -15.91 27.60 -12.02
N MET A 85 -16.33 27.75 -13.27
CA MET A 85 -15.88 26.89 -14.37
C MET A 85 -14.45 27.31 -14.79
N LEU A 86 -13.51 26.37 -14.72
CA LEU A 86 -12.10 26.67 -15.02
C LEU A 86 -11.76 26.56 -16.52
N ASP A 87 -12.68 26.08 -17.36
CA ASP A 87 -12.41 25.83 -18.79
C ASP A 87 -11.00 25.30 -19.07
N LEU A 88 -10.69 24.18 -18.43
CA LEU A 88 -9.40 23.51 -18.59
C LEU A 88 -9.45 22.55 -19.78
N PRO A 89 -8.37 22.47 -20.58
CA PRO A 89 -8.29 21.45 -21.62
C PRO A 89 -8.41 20.04 -21.01
N PRO A 90 -9.01 19.09 -21.74
CA PRO A 90 -9.20 17.75 -21.24
C PRO A 90 -7.86 17.13 -20.81
N MET A 91 -7.83 16.59 -19.59
CA MET A 91 -6.63 15.93 -19.11
C MET A 91 -6.39 14.65 -19.91
N PRO A 92 -5.14 14.38 -20.32
CA PRO A 92 -4.83 13.14 -21.03
C PRO A 92 -5.31 11.93 -20.25
N LYS A 93 -5.91 10.96 -20.94
CA LYS A 93 -6.26 9.68 -20.31
C LYS A 93 -5.01 9.03 -19.74
N VAL A 94 -5.06 8.60 -18.50
CA VAL A 94 -3.97 7.85 -17.88
C VAL A 94 -3.80 6.54 -18.64
N ARG A 95 -2.71 6.40 -19.38
CA ARG A 95 -2.37 5.12 -20.00
C ARG A 95 -1.97 4.16 -18.90
N HIS A 96 -2.72 3.08 -18.73
CA HIS A 96 -2.33 1.98 -17.85
C HIS A 96 -1.20 1.22 -18.56
N THR A 97 0.03 1.50 -18.18
CA THR A 97 1.17 0.68 -18.61
C THR A 97 1.09 -0.67 -17.88
N LEU A 98 1.29 -1.76 -18.62
CA LEU A 98 1.42 -3.09 -18.03
C LEU A 98 2.52 -3.04 -16.96
N ARG A 99 2.17 -3.46 -15.76
CA ARG A 99 3.11 -3.46 -14.64
C ARG A 99 4.08 -4.62 -14.82
N ILE A 100 5.35 -4.29 -14.89
CA ILE A 100 6.41 -5.30 -14.95
C ILE A 100 6.56 -5.88 -13.54
N ILE A 101 6.20 -7.15 -13.37
CA ILE A 101 6.38 -7.90 -12.13
C ILE A 101 7.59 -8.83 -12.24
N PRO A 102 8.30 -9.08 -11.12
CA PRO A 102 9.34 -10.09 -11.08
C PRO A 102 8.74 -11.50 -11.29
N SER A 103 9.49 -12.36 -11.98
CA SER A 103 9.16 -13.78 -12.05
C SER A 103 9.31 -14.46 -10.67
N ARG A 104 8.82 -15.70 -10.53
CA ARG A 104 8.99 -16.48 -9.30
C ARG A 104 10.47 -16.71 -8.97
N ASP A 105 11.30 -16.96 -9.97
CA ASP A 105 12.75 -17.15 -9.80
C ASP A 105 13.45 -15.86 -9.40
N GLU A 106 13.09 -14.72 -10.01
CA GLU A 106 13.59 -13.41 -9.63
C GLU A 106 13.21 -13.07 -8.18
N LEU A 107 11.97 -13.37 -7.77
CA LEU A 107 11.54 -13.22 -6.37
C LEU A 107 12.35 -14.10 -5.44
N GLY A 108 12.60 -15.36 -5.79
CA GLY A 108 13.45 -16.27 -5.02
C GLY A 108 14.83 -15.67 -4.75
N ARG A 109 15.49 -15.12 -5.79
CA ARG A 109 16.79 -14.44 -5.66
C ARG A 109 16.70 -13.17 -4.79
N ILE A 110 15.65 -12.37 -4.93
CA ILE A 110 15.43 -11.20 -4.07
C ILE A 110 15.27 -11.63 -2.61
N PHE A 111 14.44 -12.65 -2.33
CA PHE A 111 14.22 -13.15 -0.97
C PHE A 111 15.46 -13.76 -0.34
N ALA A 112 16.37 -14.33 -1.14
CA ALA A 112 17.68 -14.81 -0.65
C ALA A 112 18.53 -13.67 -0.06
N GLY A 113 18.45 -12.47 -0.64
CA GLY A 113 19.16 -11.29 -0.18
C GLY A 113 18.46 -10.49 0.94
N LEU A 114 17.28 -10.90 1.40
CA LEU A 114 16.57 -10.25 2.49
C LEU A 114 16.77 -10.99 3.82
N HIS A 115 16.85 -10.25 4.93
CA HIS A 115 17.10 -10.80 6.26
C HIS A 115 16.14 -10.23 7.32
N GLY A 116 16.06 -10.91 8.48
CA GLY A 116 15.33 -10.46 9.66
C GLY A 116 13.86 -10.15 9.40
N GLN A 117 13.34 -9.15 10.10
CA GLN A 117 11.94 -8.76 9.98
C GLN A 117 11.56 -8.27 8.57
N VAL A 118 12.50 -7.68 7.81
CA VAL A 118 12.18 -7.19 6.45
C VAL A 118 11.92 -8.35 5.50
N LYS A 119 12.65 -9.46 5.62
CA LYS A 119 12.38 -10.69 4.86
C LYS A 119 10.98 -11.23 5.15
N LEU A 120 10.59 -11.28 6.43
CA LEU A 120 9.27 -11.74 6.83
C LEU A 120 8.16 -10.80 6.34
N MET A 121 8.36 -9.48 6.45
CA MET A 121 7.42 -8.49 5.92
C MET A 121 7.27 -8.57 4.41
N ALA A 122 8.37 -8.72 3.68
CA ALA A 122 8.34 -8.94 2.23
C ALA A 122 7.59 -10.24 1.89
N GLY A 123 7.81 -11.30 2.67
CA GLY A 123 7.09 -12.57 2.57
C GLY A 123 5.58 -12.40 2.74
N LEU A 124 5.14 -11.63 3.73
CA LEU A 124 3.72 -11.34 3.96
C LEU A 124 3.13 -10.45 2.85
N MET A 125 3.86 -9.46 2.35
CA MET A 125 3.38 -8.65 1.23
C MET A 125 3.19 -9.47 -0.04
N TYR A 126 4.09 -10.42 -0.32
CA TYR A 126 3.99 -11.30 -1.47
C TYR A 126 3.06 -12.49 -1.24
N GLY A 127 3.02 -13.06 -0.04
CA GLY A 127 2.24 -14.28 0.25
C GLY A 127 0.82 -14.04 0.74
N SER A 128 0.56 -12.85 1.31
CA SER A 128 -0.75 -12.47 1.87
C SER A 128 -1.35 -11.23 1.20
N GLY A 129 -0.64 -10.63 0.24
CA GLY A 129 -1.10 -9.46 -0.51
C GLY A 129 -1.23 -8.17 0.32
N LEU A 130 -0.49 -8.02 1.41
CA LEU A 130 -0.61 -6.86 2.30
C LEU A 130 -0.03 -5.58 1.70
N ARG A 131 -0.67 -4.43 1.97
CA ARG A 131 -0.09 -3.10 1.70
C ARG A 131 0.99 -2.80 2.74
N VAL A 132 2.11 -2.19 2.32
CA VAL A 132 3.26 -1.98 3.20
C VAL A 132 2.92 -1.11 4.41
N LEU A 133 2.47 0.13 4.21
CA LEU A 133 2.37 1.13 5.27
C LEU A 133 1.10 0.99 6.13
N CYS A 134 -0.04 0.86 5.49
CA CYS A 134 -1.32 0.85 6.21
C CYS A 134 -1.72 -0.53 6.76
N GLU A 135 -1.08 -1.61 6.29
CA GLU A 135 -1.41 -2.97 6.71
C GLU A 135 -0.18 -3.66 7.31
N CYS A 136 0.82 -4.04 6.52
CA CYS A 136 1.95 -4.86 6.97
C CYS A 136 2.72 -4.24 8.16
N CYS A 137 3.06 -2.94 8.09
CA CYS A 137 3.73 -2.26 9.20
C CYS A 137 2.86 -2.18 10.46
N ARG A 138 1.54 -2.18 10.31
CA ARG A 138 0.59 -1.95 11.41
C ARG A 138 -0.03 -3.22 11.98
N ILE A 139 0.36 -4.40 11.51
CA ILE A 139 -0.08 -5.66 12.10
C ILE A 139 0.27 -5.66 13.59
N ARG A 140 -0.70 -6.02 14.42
CA ARG A 140 -0.51 -6.24 15.86
C ARG A 140 -0.34 -7.72 16.15
N VAL A 141 0.22 -8.05 17.29
CA VAL A 141 0.43 -9.46 17.68
C VAL A 141 -0.90 -10.23 17.67
N GLN A 142 -1.97 -9.64 18.18
CA GLN A 142 -3.31 -10.25 18.24
C GLN A 142 -4.01 -10.42 16.89
N ASP A 143 -3.48 -9.78 15.82
CA ASP A 143 -4.09 -9.88 14.49
C ASP A 143 -3.64 -11.14 13.74
N VAL A 144 -2.64 -11.85 14.26
CA VAL A 144 -2.05 -13.04 13.67
C VAL A 144 -2.61 -14.28 14.31
N ASP A 145 -3.37 -15.06 13.55
CA ASP A 145 -3.86 -16.37 13.95
C ASP A 145 -3.06 -17.45 13.22
N LEU A 146 -2.16 -18.12 13.94
CA LEU A 146 -1.28 -19.15 13.39
C LEU A 146 -1.96 -20.53 13.30
N GLU A 147 -3.11 -20.73 13.96
CA GLU A 147 -3.89 -21.96 13.87
C GLU A 147 -4.83 -21.90 12.67
N ALA A 148 -5.58 -20.80 12.56
CA ALA A 148 -6.44 -20.56 11.40
C ALA A 148 -5.68 -20.14 10.13
N LEU A 149 -4.37 -19.89 10.21
CA LEU A 149 -3.52 -19.38 9.12
C LEU A 149 -4.06 -18.09 8.51
N THR A 150 -4.52 -17.16 9.34
CA THR A 150 -5.09 -15.89 8.91
C THR A 150 -4.47 -14.68 9.58
N ILE A 151 -4.49 -13.54 8.88
CA ILE A 151 -4.16 -12.22 9.42
C ILE A 151 -5.40 -11.35 9.32
N ARG A 152 -5.78 -10.75 10.44
CA ARG A 152 -6.82 -9.72 10.48
C ARG A 152 -6.22 -8.37 10.12
N VAL A 153 -6.74 -7.74 9.07
CA VAL A 153 -6.32 -6.41 8.61
C VAL A 153 -7.37 -5.41 9.04
N HIS A 154 -6.98 -4.48 9.91
CA HIS A 154 -7.82 -3.39 10.37
C HIS A 154 -7.59 -2.14 9.50
N ASP A 155 -8.61 -1.30 9.38
CA ASP A 155 -8.53 0.03 8.76
C ASP A 155 -7.89 0.04 7.35
N GLY A 156 -8.21 -0.96 6.54
CA GLY A 156 -7.95 -0.90 5.10
C GLY A 156 -8.52 0.39 4.51
N LYS A 157 -8.18 0.72 3.28
CA LYS A 157 -8.77 1.87 2.58
C LYS A 157 -10.31 1.80 2.66
N GLY A 158 -10.96 2.78 3.29
CA GLY A 158 -12.42 2.77 3.53
C GLY A 158 -12.86 2.19 4.89
N ALA A 159 -11.94 2.02 5.87
CA ALA A 159 -12.23 1.53 7.24
C ALA A 159 -12.88 0.13 7.30
N LYS A 160 -12.66 -0.70 6.27
CA LYS A 160 -13.16 -2.09 6.24
C LYS A 160 -12.12 -3.06 6.79
N CYS A 161 -12.55 -3.89 7.74
CA CYS A 161 -11.76 -5.02 8.21
C CYS A 161 -11.86 -6.18 7.20
N ARG A 162 -10.75 -6.87 6.96
CA ARG A 162 -10.73 -8.11 6.21
C ARG A 162 -9.77 -9.12 6.84
N GLN A 163 -9.90 -10.36 6.43
CA GLN A 163 -8.90 -11.39 6.70
C GLN A 163 -8.14 -11.73 5.42
N THR A 164 -6.88 -12.10 5.58
CA THR A 164 -6.05 -12.63 4.49
C THR A 164 -5.26 -13.84 5.00
N VAL A 165 -4.76 -14.64 4.08
CA VAL A 165 -4.08 -15.91 4.38
C VAL A 165 -2.66 -15.69 4.91
N ILE A 166 -2.18 -16.62 5.75
CA ILE A 166 -0.77 -16.76 6.10
C ILE A 166 -0.21 -17.94 5.30
N PRO A 167 0.84 -17.74 4.48
CA PRO A 167 1.54 -18.86 3.89
C PRO A 167 2.15 -19.78 4.95
N VAL A 168 1.90 -21.08 4.85
CA VAL A 168 2.41 -22.08 5.81
C VAL A 168 3.93 -21.96 5.99
N LEU A 169 4.65 -21.67 4.91
CA LEU A 169 6.10 -21.46 4.90
C LEU A 169 6.55 -20.34 5.87
N LEU A 170 5.72 -19.35 6.14
CA LEU A 170 6.04 -18.23 7.02
C LEU A 170 5.72 -18.48 8.50
N VAL A 171 4.96 -19.54 8.83
CA VAL A 171 4.55 -19.85 10.21
C VAL A 171 5.73 -19.96 11.17
N PRO A 172 6.81 -20.70 10.87
CA PRO A 172 7.95 -20.76 11.77
C PRO A 172 8.63 -19.41 12.03
N ALA A 173 8.71 -18.58 10.99
CA ALA A 173 9.28 -17.24 11.09
C ALA A 173 8.37 -16.29 11.88
N LEU A 174 7.05 -16.38 11.72
CA LEU A 174 6.07 -15.61 12.50
C LEU A 174 6.10 -16.01 13.98
N ARG A 175 6.20 -17.30 14.32
CA ARG A 175 6.36 -17.76 15.70
C ARG A 175 7.60 -17.15 16.35
N ARG A 176 8.76 -17.17 15.66
CA ARG A 176 9.98 -16.52 16.16
C ARG A 176 9.82 -15.00 16.31
N GLN A 177 9.15 -14.35 15.37
CA GLN A 177 8.91 -12.92 15.43
C GLN A 177 8.03 -12.53 16.63
N ILE A 178 6.96 -13.30 16.89
CA ILE A 178 6.07 -13.09 18.05
C ILE A 178 6.85 -13.30 19.36
N ALA A 179 7.64 -14.36 19.48
CA ALA A 179 8.47 -14.63 20.65
C ALA A 179 9.50 -13.52 20.90
N TRP A 180 10.18 -13.08 19.83
CA TRP A 180 11.11 -11.95 19.90
C TRP A 180 10.41 -10.65 20.31
N ARG A 181 9.21 -10.41 19.76
CA ARG A 181 8.42 -9.21 20.11
C ARG A 181 7.99 -9.24 21.57
N LYS A 182 7.64 -10.41 22.09
CA LYS A 182 7.31 -10.57 23.51
C LYS A 182 8.54 -10.22 24.38
N ALA A 183 9.70 -10.77 24.12
CA ALA A 183 10.92 -10.48 24.88
C ALA A 183 11.27 -8.98 24.85
N LEU A 184 11.18 -8.34 23.69
CA LEU A 184 11.38 -6.90 23.56
C LEU A 184 10.34 -6.08 24.34
N HIS A 185 9.10 -6.56 24.41
CA HIS A 185 8.04 -5.91 25.16
C HIS A 185 8.26 -6.03 26.66
N ASP A 186 8.65 -7.20 27.14
CA ASP A 186 8.97 -7.44 28.55
C ASP A 186 10.11 -6.51 29.01
N GLN A 187 11.12 -6.29 28.15
CA GLN A 187 12.19 -5.33 28.41
C GLN A 187 11.65 -3.88 28.41
N ASP A 188 10.82 -3.50 27.44
CA ASP A 188 10.20 -2.16 27.41
C ASP A 188 9.39 -1.88 28.69
N LEU A 189 8.67 -2.90 29.19
CA LEU A 189 7.91 -2.80 30.44
C LEU A 189 8.82 -2.62 31.67
N ALA A 190 9.93 -3.35 31.73
CA ALA A 190 10.93 -3.21 32.80
C ALA A 190 11.54 -1.80 32.82
N ASP A 191 11.74 -1.20 31.63
CA ASP A 191 12.22 0.18 31.48
C ASP A 191 11.14 1.26 31.76
N GLY A 192 9.94 0.89 32.23
CA GLY A 192 8.82 1.82 32.47
C GLY A 192 8.12 2.31 31.20
N ALA A 193 8.37 1.67 30.04
CA ALA A 193 7.78 1.97 28.74
C ALA A 193 6.77 0.88 28.32
N GLY A 194 6.75 0.50 27.05
CA GLY A 194 5.88 -0.56 26.52
C GLY A 194 4.49 -0.10 26.12
N TYR A 195 4.31 1.19 25.93
CA TYR A 195 3.06 1.76 25.47
C TYR A 195 2.96 1.73 23.94
N VAL A 196 1.73 1.57 23.47
CA VAL A 196 1.36 1.68 22.05
C VAL A 196 0.10 2.55 21.91
N GLU A 197 -0.03 3.27 20.82
CA GLU A 197 -1.25 4.01 20.50
C GLU A 197 -2.36 3.03 20.08
N LEU A 198 -3.52 3.09 20.73
CA LEU A 198 -4.70 2.31 20.38
C LEU A 198 -5.53 3.02 19.30
N PRO A 199 -6.19 2.27 18.39
CA PRO A 199 -7.03 2.84 17.35
C PRO A 199 -8.28 3.53 17.93
N GLY A 200 -8.63 4.68 17.39
CA GLY A 200 -9.89 5.37 17.66
C GLY A 200 -10.17 5.61 19.15
N ARG A 201 -11.36 5.21 19.59
CA ARG A 201 -11.81 5.39 20.99
C ARG A 201 -11.45 4.22 21.91
N LEU A 202 -10.67 3.23 21.45
CA LEU A 202 -10.33 2.06 22.27
C LEU A 202 -9.51 2.42 23.52
N ALA A 203 -8.69 3.47 23.43
CA ALA A 203 -7.96 3.96 24.60
C ALA A 203 -8.87 4.43 25.75
N GLN A 204 -10.07 4.95 25.42
CA GLN A 204 -11.07 5.35 26.44
C GLN A 204 -11.80 4.12 27.01
N LYS A 205 -12.11 3.12 26.16
CA LYS A 205 -12.82 1.92 26.57
C LYS A 205 -11.93 0.94 27.35
N TYR A 206 -10.67 0.83 26.95
CA TYR A 206 -9.68 -0.10 27.52
C TYR A 206 -8.37 0.63 27.88
N PRO A 207 -8.35 1.40 29.00
CA PRO A 207 -7.20 2.28 29.34
C PRO A 207 -5.88 1.53 29.56
N LYS A 208 -5.91 0.25 29.94
CA LYS A 208 -4.71 -0.56 30.20
C LYS A 208 -4.24 -1.37 28.99
N ALA A 209 -5.07 -1.51 27.98
CA ALA A 209 -4.79 -2.35 26.81
C ALA A 209 -3.58 -1.85 25.98
N ASN A 210 -3.24 -0.57 26.09
CA ASN A 210 -2.08 0.01 25.41
C ASN A 210 -0.71 -0.54 25.89
N ARG A 211 -0.68 -1.32 27.00
CA ARG A 211 0.51 -2.01 27.52
C ARG A 211 0.42 -3.53 27.35
N GLU A 212 -0.65 -4.07 26.81
CA GLU A 212 -0.79 -5.49 26.56
C GLU A 212 -0.03 -5.90 25.30
N LEU A 213 0.58 -7.09 25.32
CA LEU A 213 1.34 -7.64 24.20
C LEU A 213 0.50 -7.74 22.93
N GLY A 214 -0.76 -8.16 23.05
CA GLY A 214 -1.68 -8.30 21.91
C GLY A 214 -1.79 -7.04 21.07
N TRP A 215 -1.79 -5.87 21.68
CA TRP A 215 -1.91 -4.59 21.02
C TRP A 215 -0.59 -4.05 20.44
N GLN A 216 0.56 -4.64 20.81
CA GLN A 216 1.86 -4.21 20.30
C GLN A 216 2.00 -4.51 18.82
N PHE A 217 2.70 -3.64 18.09
CA PHE A 217 3.01 -3.89 16.68
C PHE A 217 3.93 -5.11 16.54
N LEU A 218 3.59 -6.02 15.63
CA LEU A 218 4.38 -7.23 15.34
C LEU A 218 5.78 -6.86 14.79
N PHE A 219 5.85 -5.78 14.02
CA PHE A 219 7.09 -5.25 13.43
C PHE A 219 7.43 -3.89 14.03
N PRO A 220 7.99 -3.86 15.23
CA PRO A 220 8.29 -2.60 15.91
C PRO A 220 9.46 -1.86 15.27
N SER A 221 9.50 -0.56 15.50
CA SER A 221 10.69 0.26 15.29
C SER A 221 11.80 -0.15 16.25
N THR A 222 13.05 -0.04 15.81
CA THR A 222 14.24 -0.24 16.67
C THR A 222 14.36 0.84 17.74
N VAL A 223 13.80 2.02 17.50
CA VAL A 223 13.88 3.18 18.40
C VAL A 223 12.54 3.42 19.07
N ARG A 224 12.55 3.68 20.38
CA ARG A 224 11.40 4.18 21.15
C ARG A 224 11.30 5.69 21.03
N ARG A 225 10.08 6.21 21.17
CA ARG A 225 9.79 7.64 21.35
C ARG A 225 9.21 7.84 22.75
N GLY A 226 10.07 8.13 23.71
CA GLY A 226 9.70 8.13 25.13
C GLY A 226 9.22 6.75 25.56
N GLN A 227 8.03 6.65 26.13
CA GLN A 227 7.42 5.39 26.59
C GLN A 227 6.77 4.57 25.47
N TYR A 228 6.68 5.11 24.23
CA TYR A 228 5.98 4.48 23.12
C TYR A 228 6.95 3.79 22.16
N ARG A 229 6.57 2.60 21.67
CA ARG A 229 7.24 1.94 20.57
C ARG A 229 6.30 1.82 19.36
N TRP A 230 6.69 2.52 18.30
CA TRP A 230 5.95 2.51 17.03
C TRP A 230 6.32 1.31 16.16
N HIS A 231 5.58 1.14 15.08
CA HIS A 231 5.92 0.20 14.02
C HIS A 231 7.13 0.69 13.20
N THR A 232 7.75 -0.24 12.47
CA THR A 232 8.78 0.08 11.47
C THR A 232 8.22 0.94 10.34
N THR A 233 9.09 1.55 9.55
CA THR A 233 8.70 2.42 8.43
C THR A 233 8.80 1.69 7.10
N ASP A 234 8.00 2.10 6.13
CA ASP A 234 8.06 1.63 4.74
C ASP A 234 9.38 2.00 4.06
N GLU A 235 10.00 3.09 4.46
CA GLU A 235 11.32 3.51 3.97
C GLU A 235 12.41 2.51 4.31
N ALA A 236 12.43 1.99 5.55
CA ALA A 236 13.38 0.97 6.00
C ALA A 236 13.26 -0.30 5.14
N ILE A 237 12.01 -0.74 4.88
CA ILE A 237 11.72 -1.89 4.02
C ILE A 237 12.15 -1.61 2.58
N GLY A 238 11.79 -0.45 2.06
CA GLY A 238 12.13 -0.03 0.69
C GLY A 238 13.63 0.03 0.44
N LYS A 239 14.42 0.48 1.43
CA LYS A 239 15.89 0.54 1.35
C LYS A 239 16.50 -0.86 1.22
N GLN A 240 16.13 -1.79 2.09
CA GLN A 240 16.64 -3.17 2.06
C GLN A 240 16.17 -3.92 0.82
N LEU A 241 14.92 -3.74 0.41
CA LEU A 241 14.37 -4.36 -0.81
C LEU A 241 15.14 -3.89 -2.05
N ARG A 242 15.40 -2.58 -2.19
CA ARG A 242 16.20 -2.06 -3.30
C ARG A 242 17.64 -2.61 -3.31
N ALA A 243 18.25 -2.79 -2.13
CA ALA A 243 19.57 -3.39 -2.02
C ALA A 243 19.56 -4.86 -2.49
N ALA A 244 18.57 -5.66 -2.04
CA ALA A 244 18.41 -7.05 -2.45
C ALA A 244 18.15 -7.21 -3.95
N VAL A 245 17.34 -6.33 -4.55
CA VAL A 245 17.05 -6.31 -6.00
C VAL A 245 18.33 -6.07 -6.80
N ARG A 246 19.15 -5.09 -6.38
CA ARG A 246 20.44 -4.82 -7.02
C ARG A 246 21.42 -5.97 -6.88
N ALA A 247 21.53 -6.55 -5.68
CA ALA A 247 22.40 -7.69 -5.42
C ALA A 247 22.00 -8.94 -6.23
N ALA A 248 20.69 -9.10 -6.51
CA ALA A 248 20.18 -10.18 -7.34
C ALA A 248 20.38 -9.94 -8.87
N GLY A 249 20.95 -8.81 -9.29
CA GLY A 249 21.17 -8.48 -10.69
C GLY A 249 19.87 -8.26 -11.48
N ILE A 250 18.80 -7.77 -10.83
CA ILE A 250 17.48 -7.60 -11.45
C ILE A 250 17.30 -6.15 -11.87
N ASN A 251 17.11 -5.93 -13.18
CA ASN A 251 16.93 -4.59 -13.78
C ASN A 251 15.48 -4.07 -13.70
N LYS A 252 14.57 -4.83 -13.06
CA LYS A 252 13.18 -4.40 -12.84
C LYS A 252 13.08 -3.52 -11.60
N ARG A 253 12.23 -2.48 -11.67
CA ARG A 253 11.92 -1.66 -10.49
C ARG A 253 10.99 -2.44 -9.55
N VAL A 254 11.55 -3.03 -8.50
CA VAL A 254 10.79 -3.74 -7.47
C VAL A 254 10.65 -2.87 -6.23
N THR A 255 9.42 -2.65 -5.82
CA THR A 255 9.02 -1.88 -4.63
C THR A 255 8.15 -2.76 -3.73
N PRO A 256 7.89 -2.38 -2.47
CA PRO A 256 6.93 -3.10 -1.64
C PRO A 256 5.55 -3.28 -2.32
N HIS A 257 5.06 -2.29 -3.05
CA HIS A 257 3.83 -2.41 -3.83
C HIS A 257 3.94 -3.42 -4.98
N THR A 258 5.14 -3.56 -5.57
CA THR A 258 5.39 -4.56 -6.61
C THR A 258 5.22 -5.99 -6.07
N LEU A 259 5.61 -6.25 -4.80
CA LEU A 259 5.42 -7.56 -4.16
C LEU A 259 3.92 -7.91 -4.03
N ARG A 260 3.10 -6.95 -3.62
CA ARG A 260 1.64 -7.15 -3.58
C ARG A 260 1.04 -7.31 -4.97
N HIS A 261 1.56 -6.63 -5.99
CA HIS A 261 1.13 -6.85 -7.37
C HIS A 261 1.52 -8.24 -7.89
N ALA A 262 2.74 -8.68 -7.54
CA ALA A 262 3.19 -10.03 -7.85
C ALA A 262 2.32 -11.10 -7.17
N PHE A 263 1.89 -10.87 -5.91
CA PHE A 263 0.89 -11.73 -5.26
C PHE A 263 -0.37 -11.85 -6.09
N ALA A 264 -0.98 -10.73 -6.50
CA ALA A 264 -2.22 -10.74 -7.25
C ALA A 264 -2.10 -11.52 -8.56
N THR A 265 -1.06 -11.23 -9.35
CA THR A 265 -0.82 -11.89 -10.63
C THR A 265 -0.51 -13.38 -10.45
N HIS A 266 0.41 -13.72 -9.54
CA HIS A 266 0.81 -15.11 -9.34
C HIS A 266 -0.29 -15.96 -8.67
N ALA A 267 -1.18 -15.35 -7.88
CA ALA A 267 -2.35 -16.03 -7.32
C ALA A 267 -3.36 -16.40 -8.41
N LEU A 268 -3.66 -15.47 -9.33
CA LEU A 268 -4.50 -15.74 -10.50
C LEU A 268 -3.87 -16.81 -11.39
N GLN A 269 -2.55 -16.73 -11.65
CA GLN A 269 -1.81 -17.74 -12.41
C GLN A 269 -1.77 -19.12 -11.74
N ALA A 270 -1.95 -19.18 -10.43
CA ALA A 270 -2.07 -20.43 -9.67
C ALA A 270 -3.50 -21.00 -9.67
N GLY A 271 -4.44 -20.37 -10.39
CA GLY A 271 -5.81 -20.85 -10.54
C GLY A 271 -6.81 -20.31 -9.52
N ASN A 272 -6.41 -19.33 -8.67
CA ASN A 272 -7.39 -18.66 -7.82
C ASN A 272 -8.32 -17.80 -8.68
N ASP A 273 -9.60 -17.80 -8.38
CA ASP A 273 -10.55 -16.94 -9.06
C ASP A 273 -10.35 -15.46 -8.69
N ILE A 274 -10.78 -14.56 -9.57
CA ILE A 274 -10.58 -13.12 -9.43
C ILE A 274 -11.26 -12.54 -8.19
N LYS A 275 -12.41 -13.11 -7.79
CA LYS A 275 -13.18 -12.64 -6.63
C LYS A 275 -12.44 -12.97 -5.34
N THR A 276 -11.93 -14.19 -5.22
CA THR A 276 -11.06 -14.60 -4.10
C THR A 276 -9.84 -13.69 -3.99
N VAL A 277 -9.14 -13.43 -5.09
CA VAL A 277 -7.98 -12.52 -5.09
C VAL A 277 -8.38 -11.09 -4.72
N GLN A 278 -9.54 -10.61 -5.19
CA GLN A 278 -10.09 -9.30 -4.82
C GLN A 278 -10.34 -9.21 -3.31
N GLU A 279 -10.97 -10.20 -2.72
CA GLU A 279 -11.28 -10.26 -1.28
C GLU A 279 -9.99 -10.28 -0.45
N LEU A 280 -9.03 -11.14 -0.78
CA LEU A 280 -7.72 -11.20 -0.12
C LEU A 280 -6.96 -9.87 -0.20
N LEU A 281 -7.06 -9.16 -1.31
CA LEU A 281 -6.46 -7.84 -1.49
C LEU A 281 -7.26 -6.72 -0.82
N GLY A 282 -8.56 -6.90 -0.59
CA GLY A 282 -9.46 -5.85 -0.12
C GLY A 282 -9.59 -4.72 -1.14
N HIS A 283 -9.85 -5.08 -2.40
CA HIS A 283 -10.21 -4.13 -3.45
C HIS A 283 -11.72 -3.92 -3.48
N GLU A 284 -12.18 -2.68 -3.36
CA GLU A 284 -13.61 -2.36 -3.44
C GLU A 284 -14.16 -2.52 -4.84
N ASP A 285 -13.33 -2.25 -5.86
CA ASP A 285 -13.69 -2.32 -7.27
C ASP A 285 -12.96 -3.48 -7.95
N LEU A 286 -13.73 -4.38 -8.59
CA LEU A 286 -13.22 -5.48 -9.41
C LEU A 286 -12.27 -5.00 -10.52
N ASN A 287 -12.52 -3.82 -11.08
CA ASN A 287 -11.65 -3.23 -12.10
C ASN A 287 -10.21 -3.05 -11.60
N THR A 288 -10.03 -2.83 -10.30
CA THR A 288 -8.69 -2.74 -9.69
C THR A 288 -7.96 -4.08 -9.71
N THR A 289 -8.69 -5.20 -9.65
CA THR A 289 -8.13 -6.56 -9.73
C THR A 289 -8.06 -7.05 -11.17
N ALA A 290 -9.00 -6.65 -12.02
CA ALA A 290 -9.03 -7.02 -13.44
C ALA A 290 -7.78 -6.59 -14.23
N ILE A 291 -7.07 -5.55 -13.76
CA ILE A 291 -5.79 -5.12 -14.35
C ILE A 291 -4.76 -6.28 -14.36
N TYR A 292 -4.85 -7.22 -13.42
CA TYR A 292 -3.94 -8.37 -13.35
C TYR A 292 -4.28 -9.50 -14.32
N LEU A 293 -5.51 -9.56 -14.83
CA LEU A 293 -5.91 -10.53 -15.86
C LEU A 293 -5.17 -10.29 -17.18
N HIS A 294 -4.87 -9.03 -17.51
CA HIS A 294 -4.13 -8.71 -18.73
C HIS A 294 -2.67 -9.19 -18.72
N ALA A 295 -2.09 -9.41 -17.53
CA ALA A 295 -0.76 -10.00 -17.40
C ALA A 295 -0.76 -11.51 -17.74
N ASP A 296 -1.92 -12.14 -17.73
CA ASP A 296 -2.11 -13.57 -18.01
C ASP A 296 -2.44 -13.84 -19.49
N ALA A 297 -2.90 -12.83 -20.23
CA ALA A 297 -3.19 -12.97 -21.66
C ALA A 297 -1.98 -13.44 -22.51
N ALA A 298 -0.75 -13.16 -22.02
CA ALA A 298 0.49 -13.64 -22.62
C ALA A 298 0.73 -15.16 -22.39
N ARG A 299 -0.08 -15.81 -21.57
CA ARG A 299 -0.07 -17.28 -21.31
C ARG A 299 -1.34 -17.96 -21.81
N GLY A 300 -2.15 -17.29 -22.62
CA GLY A 300 -3.26 -17.93 -23.28
C GLY A 300 -2.74 -19.14 -24.05
N VAL A 301 -3.14 -20.34 -23.66
CA VAL A 301 -2.86 -21.56 -24.44
C VAL A 301 -3.60 -21.35 -25.75
N SER A 302 -2.86 -21.39 -26.88
CA SER A 302 -3.49 -21.34 -28.19
C SER A 302 -4.49 -22.49 -28.30
N PRO A 303 -5.71 -22.26 -28.78
CA PRO A 303 -6.63 -23.39 -29.08
C PRO A 303 -5.97 -24.46 -29.95
N LEU A 304 -5.02 -24.07 -30.78
CA LEU A 304 -4.24 -24.98 -31.62
C LEU A 304 -3.30 -25.88 -30.79
N ASP A 305 -2.68 -25.34 -29.75
CA ASP A 305 -1.79 -26.09 -28.85
C ASP A 305 -2.60 -27.04 -27.96
N ALA A 306 -3.83 -26.67 -27.60
CA ALA A 306 -4.75 -27.52 -26.86
C ALA A 306 -5.18 -28.75 -27.70
N ILE A 307 -5.35 -28.60 -29.02
CA ILE A 307 -5.66 -29.72 -29.94
C ILE A 307 -4.45 -30.69 -30.04
N ALA A 308 -3.23 -30.16 -30.07
CA ALA A 308 -2.01 -30.97 -30.10
C ALA A 308 -1.82 -31.85 -28.86
N GLN A 309 -2.34 -31.40 -27.69
CA GLN A 309 -2.30 -32.19 -26.44
C GLN A 309 -3.39 -33.28 -26.38
N CYS A 310 -4.41 -33.22 -27.22
CA CYS A 310 -5.48 -34.22 -27.32
C CYS A 310 -5.21 -35.32 -28.32
N THR A 311 -4.09 -35.31 -29.05
CA THR A 311 -3.73 -36.39 -29.93
C THR A 311 -3.18 -37.54 -29.08
N PRO A 312 -3.86 -38.74 -29.06
CA PRO A 312 -3.33 -39.88 -28.30
C PRO A 312 -1.96 -40.27 -28.87
N PRO A 313 -1.03 -40.76 -28.06
CA PRO A 313 0.25 -41.22 -28.54
C PRO A 313 0.03 -42.33 -29.58
N PRO A 314 0.87 -42.41 -30.63
CA PRO A 314 0.72 -43.43 -31.63
C PRO A 314 0.75 -44.82 -30.98
N VAL A 315 -0.30 -45.61 -31.21
CA VAL A 315 -0.35 -46.99 -30.75
C VAL A 315 0.80 -47.72 -31.44
N MET A 316 1.83 -48.07 -30.69
CA MET A 316 2.88 -48.95 -31.15
C MET A 316 2.25 -50.31 -31.32
N ILE A 317 1.88 -50.63 -32.55
CA ILE A 317 1.50 -52.00 -32.95
C ILE A 317 2.79 -52.80 -32.86
N GLY A 318 2.91 -53.60 -31.78
CA GLY A 318 3.98 -54.56 -31.63
C GLY A 318 3.93 -55.53 -32.80
N GLY A 319 4.94 -55.48 -33.65
CA GLY A 319 5.17 -56.47 -34.69
C GLY A 319 5.62 -57.79 -34.06
N PHE A 320 5.11 -58.84 -34.61
CA PHE A 320 5.43 -60.25 -34.35
C PHE A 320 6.92 -60.55 -34.41
#